data_74424c8a3b190659a8f11576eabafc1a
#
_entry.id   74424c8a3b190659a8f11576eabafc1a
#
_cell.length_a   1.000
_cell.length_b   1.000
_cell.length_c   1.000
_cell.angle_alpha   90.00
_cell.angle_beta   90.00
_cell.angle_gamma   90.00
#
_symmetry.space_group_name_H-M   'P 1'
#
loop_
_entity.id
_entity.type
_entity.pdbx_description
1 polymer ?
#
loop_
_entity_poly.entity_id
_entity_poly.type
_entity_poly.pdbx_seq_one_letter_code
_entity_poly.pdbx_strand_id
1 'polypeptide(L)'
;MKKLILFFIPFICIGQLKFLPKSKGEYVEHTYYSLSYIEDHEQAEWVHYKLNSEMLNGKKVRKRYYIIDKKVSTGSANYFDYTNSGYDRGHLVPAADMKMDSISVIEASYMSNISPQNRNFNGQEWRKLEEHVRFLAKKNEIYVTTGGVLSYGLDSIGTKNKVSVPNLFYKIIYNVKMEKMTAYLMPNKKLESFKNYKVTVDLIEKLTGIDFYHQLEDEMEERLESML
;
A
#
# COMPACT_ATOMS: atom_id res chain seq x y z
N MET A 1 7.88 45.55 -30.19
CA MET A 1 8.04 45.11 -28.80
C MET A 1 7.29 43.79 -28.60
N LYS A 2 8.00 42.66 -28.55
CA LYS A 2 7.40 41.33 -28.31
C LYS A 2 7.19 41.15 -26.82
N LYS A 3 5.93 41.02 -26.37
CA LYS A 3 5.60 40.70 -24.98
C LYS A 3 5.95 39.22 -24.73
N LEU A 4 6.91 38.98 -23.87
CA LEU A 4 7.25 37.64 -23.34
C LEU A 4 6.18 37.30 -22.31
N ILE A 5 5.30 36.35 -22.60
CA ILE A 5 4.34 35.79 -21.65
C ILE A 5 5.06 34.69 -20.89
N LEU A 6 5.47 34.96 -19.66
CA LEU A 6 5.97 33.93 -18.75
C LEU A 6 4.77 33.09 -18.27
N PHE A 7 4.70 31.84 -18.71
CA PHE A 7 3.80 30.86 -18.12
C PHE A 7 4.38 30.45 -16.75
N PHE A 8 3.75 30.89 -15.68
CA PHE A 8 3.98 30.37 -14.34
C PHE A 8 3.31 28.99 -14.27
N ILE A 9 4.07 27.91 -14.43
CA ILE A 9 3.60 26.57 -14.09
C ILE A 9 3.68 26.50 -12.56
N PRO A 10 2.57 26.36 -11.84
CA PRO A 10 2.62 26.16 -10.39
C PRO A 10 3.33 24.83 -10.15
N PHE A 11 4.51 24.90 -9.54
CA PHE A 11 5.19 23.72 -8.99
C PHE A 11 4.34 23.26 -7.81
N ILE A 12 3.46 22.27 -8.04
CA ILE A 12 2.76 21.61 -6.95
C ILE A 12 3.85 20.82 -6.21
N CYS A 13 4.37 21.42 -5.15
CA CYS A 13 5.21 20.72 -4.19
C CYS A 13 4.30 19.71 -3.49
N ILE A 14 4.18 18.51 -4.03
CA ILE A 14 3.58 17.38 -3.33
C ILE A 14 4.55 17.11 -2.20
N GLY A 15 4.16 17.48 -0.99
CA GLY A 15 5.00 17.32 0.21
C GLY A 15 5.42 15.84 0.32
N GLN A 16 6.72 15.61 0.49
CA GLN A 16 7.28 14.28 0.72
C GLN A 16 6.46 13.53 1.77
N LEU A 17 6.12 12.27 1.51
CA LEU A 17 5.43 11.42 2.47
C LEU A 17 6.24 11.30 3.76
N LYS A 18 5.57 11.50 4.90
CA LYS A 18 6.18 11.35 6.22
C LYS A 18 6.04 9.91 6.69
N PHE A 19 6.87 9.52 7.63
CA PHE A 19 6.78 8.23 8.32
C PHE A 19 6.99 7.02 7.40
N LEU A 20 7.85 7.15 6.39
CA LEU A 20 8.21 6.04 5.50
C LEU A 20 8.90 4.92 6.29
N PRO A 21 8.52 3.66 6.09
CA PRO A 21 9.25 2.53 6.66
C PRO A 21 10.68 2.45 6.12
N LYS A 22 11.58 1.78 6.85
CA LYS A 22 12.86 1.40 6.28
C LYS A 22 12.66 0.42 5.12
N SER A 23 13.39 0.61 4.03
CA SER A 23 13.32 -0.23 2.84
C SER A 23 14.42 -1.28 2.86
N LYS A 24 14.08 -2.52 2.49
CA LYS A 24 15.05 -3.58 2.16
C LYS A 24 15.24 -3.71 0.65
N GLY A 25 14.19 -3.38 -0.11
CA GLY A 25 14.17 -3.42 -1.56
C GLY A 25 14.41 -2.08 -2.22
N GLU A 26 14.09 -2.01 -3.50
CA GLU A 26 14.16 -0.78 -4.28
C GLU A 26 13.06 0.19 -3.84
N TYR A 27 13.44 1.39 -3.38
CA TYR A 27 12.50 2.45 -3.07
C TYR A 27 11.97 3.09 -4.36
N VAL A 28 10.66 3.10 -4.51
CA VAL A 28 9.97 3.71 -5.66
C VAL A 28 8.96 4.74 -5.17
N GLU A 29 9.09 5.97 -5.65
CA GLU A 29 8.18 7.07 -5.31
C GLU A 29 7.19 7.32 -6.45
N HIS A 30 5.90 7.27 -6.12
CA HIS A 30 4.79 7.69 -6.95
C HIS A 30 4.21 9.02 -6.47
N THR A 31 3.25 9.58 -7.20
CA THR A 31 2.69 10.89 -6.87
C THR A 31 1.95 10.88 -5.53
N TYR A 32 1.27 9.79 -5.19
CA TYR A 32 0.40 9.73 -4.02
C TYR A 32 0.74 8.60 -3.04
N TYR A 33 1.71 7.78 -3.36
CA TYR A 33 2.23 6.72 -2.48
C TYR A 33 3.69 6.41 -2.82
N SER A 34 4.36 5.77 -1.89
CA SER A 34 5.69 5.19 -2.11
C SER A 34 5.68 3.72 -1.75
N LEU A 35 6.62 2.97 -2.27
CA LEU A 35 6.76 1.55 -1.99
C LEU A 35 8.25 1.14 -1.92
N SER A 36 8.50 -0.01 -1.32
CA SER A 36 9.76 -0.74 -1.43
C SER A 36 9.52 -2.05 -2.17
N TYR A 37 10.14 -2.22 -3.32
CA TYR A 37 9.96 -3.39 -4.19
C TYR A 37 11.06 -4.42 -3.94
N ILE A 38 10.64 -5.67 -3.74
CA ILE A 38 11.56 -6.81 -3.59
C ILE A 38 11.54 -7.64 -4.86
N GLU A 39 12.63 -7.59 -5.60
CA GLU A 39 12.80 -8.31 -6.88
C GLU A 39 12.60 -9.82 -6.73
N ASP A 40 13.19 -10.43 -5.72
CA ASP A 40 13.08 -11.88 -5.46
C ASP A 40 11.64 -12.35 -5.21
N HIS A 41 10.74 -11.42 -4.88
CA HIS A 41 9.32 -11.69 -4.65
C HIS A 41 8.41 -11.10 -5.72
N GLU A 42 8.95 -10.29 -6.64
CA GLU A 42 8.21 -9.60 -7.72
C GLU A 42 7.02 -8.79 -7.21
N GLN A 43 7.17 -8.15 -6.04
CA GLN A 43 6.14 -7.29 -5.44
C GLN A 43 6.70 -6.40 -4.34
N ALA A 44 5.91 -5.41 -3.92
CA ALA A 44 6.29 -4.54 -2.82
C ALA A 44 6.23 -5.26 -1.47
N GLU A 45 7.28 -5.10 -0.63
CA GLU A 45 7.25 -5.50 0.77
C GLU A 45 6.34 -4.59 1.59
N TRP A 46 6.30 -3.29 1.25
CA TRP A 46 5.34 -2.33 1.77
C TRP A 46 4.97 -1.29 0.71
N VAL A 47 3.75 -0.78 0.85
CA VAL A 47 3.28 0.44 0.20
C VAL A 47 2.80 1.39 1.28
N HIS A 48 3.19 2.66 1.20
CA HIS A 48 2.88 3.69 2.19
C HIS A 48 2.23 4.90 1.54
N TYR A 49 1.13 5.38 2.11
CA TYR A 49 0.38 6.51 1.59
C TYR A 49 -0.34 7.30 2.67
N LYS A 50 -0.62 8.55 2.37
CA LYS A 50 -1.48 9.41 3.17
C LYS A 50 -2.91 9.35 2.65
N LEU A 51 -3.89 9.46 3.55
CA LEU A 51 -5.31 9.49 3.18
C LEU A 51 -6.07 10.46 4.08
N ASN A 52 -6.96 11.27 3.48
CA ASN A 52 -7.85 12.20 4.17
C ASN A 52 -9.18 12.35 3.42
N SER A 53 -10.09 13.17 3.96
CA SER A 53 -11.42 13.37 3.37
C SER A 53 -11.38 14.00 1.98
N GLU A 54 -10.44 14.90 1.71
CA GLU A 54 -10.30 15.57 0.41
C GLU A 54 -9.92 14.55 -0.69
N MET A 55 -8.97 13.70 -0.42
CA MET A 55 -8.52 12.64 -1.33
C MET A 55 -9.63 11.65 -1.69
N LEU A 56 -10.59 11.45 -0.78
CA LEU A 56 -11.73 10.55 -0.99
C LEU A 56 -12.88 11.15 -1.81
N ASN A 57 -12.89 12.47 -2.01
CA ASN A 57 -13.97 13.17 -2.71
C ASN A 57 -13.78 13.28 -4.23
N GLY A 58 -12.74 12.70 -4.79
CA GLY A 58 -12.46 12.70 -6.22
C GLY A 58 -13.49 11.96 -7.05
N LYS A 59 -13.51 12.25 -8.35
CA LYS A 59 -14.44 11.61 -9.30
C LYS A 59 -14.02 10.18 -9.63
N LYS A 60 -14.98 9.27 -9.72
CA LYS A 60 -14.72 7.88 -10.12
C LYS A 60 -14.25 7.82 -11.58
N VAL A 61 -13.01 7.41 -11.81
CA VAL A 61 -12.48 7.14 -13.14
C VAL A 61 -12.78 5.68 -13.54
N ARG A 62 -13.32 5.48 -14.76
CA ARG A 62 -13.99 4.23 -15.16
C ARG A 62 -13.07 3.11 -15.64
N LYS A 63 -11.84 3.36 -16.07
CA LYS A 63 -10.98 2.33 -16.68
C LYS A 63 -9.75 2.07 -15.82
N ARG A 64 -9.58 0.80 -15.41
CA ARG A 64 -8.38 0.28 -14.76
C ARG A 64 -7.71 -0.68 -15.74
N TYR A 65 -6.46 -0.39 -16.08
CA TYR A 65 -5.58 -1.32 -16.75
C TYR A 65 -4.48 -1.67 -15.75
N TYR A 66 -4.21 -2.93 -15.57
CA TYR A 66 -3.00 -3.34 -14.86
C TYR A 66 -1.81 -3.07 -15.76
N ILE A 67 -0.87 -2.27 -15.29
CA ILE A 67 0.23 -1.73 -16.08
C ILE A 67 1.55 -2.10 -15.39
N ILE A 68 2.53 -2.55 -16.17
CA ILE A 68 3.89 -2.74 -15.66
C ILE A 68 4.40 -1.40 -15.12
N ASP A 69 4.94 -1.41 -13.91
CA ASP A 69 5.55 -0.23 -13.32
C ASP A 69 6.98 -0.07 -13.85
N LYS A 70 7.19 0.92 -14.68
CA LYS A 70 8.50 1.23 -15.25
C LYS A 70 9.41 2.01 -14.31
N LYS A 71 8.93 2.43 -13.14
CA LYS A 71 9.77 3.05 -12.11
C LYS A 71 10.55 2.02 -11.31
N VAL A 72 10.09 0.76 -11.27
CA VAL A 72 10.91 -0.36 -10.80
C VAL A 72 12.00 -0.62 -11.84
N SER A 73 13.26 -0.60 -11.44
CA SER A 73 14.43 -0.61 -12.35
C SER A 73 14.49 -1.84 -13.25
N THR A 74 14.07 -3.00 -12.75
CA THR A 74 13.94 -4.27 -13.47
C THR A 74 12.61 -4.44 -14.20
N GLY A 75 11.66 -3.53 -13.94
CA GLY A 75 10.25 -3.67 -14.26
C GLY A 75 9.52 -4.48 -13.19
N SER A 76 8.23 -4.26 -13.02
CA SER A 76 7.41 -5.06 -12.11
C SER A 76 6.87 -6.31 -12.78
N ALA A 77 6.31 -7.24 -11.99
CA ALA A 77 5.43 -8.30 -12.49
C ALA A 77 4.41 -7.76 -13.50
N ASN A 78 3.81 -8.62 -14.29
CA ASN A 78 2.83 -8.21 -15.29
C ASN A 78 1.46 -8.89 -15.11
N TYR A 79 0.47 -8.40 -15.83
CA TYR A 79 -0.90 -8.91 -15.78
C TYR A 79 -0.99 -10.43 -16.05
N PHE A 80 -0.17 -10.96 -16.94
CA PHE A 80 -0.24 -12.37 -17.36
C PHE A 80 0.27 -13.33 -16.28
N ASP A 81 1.13 -12.88 -15.36
CA ASP A 81 1.63 -13.71 -14.25
C ASP A 81 0.49 -14.16 -13.33
N TYR A 82 -0.61 -13.42 -13.28
CA TYR A 82 -1.79 -13.74 -12.48
C TYR A 82 -2.86 -14.55 -13.24
N THR A 83 -2.69 -14.72 -14.57
CA THR A 83 -3.71 -15.38 -15.39
C THR A 83 -3.79 -16.84 -15.03
N ASN A 84 -5.00 -17.34 -14.74
CA ASN A 84 -5.27 -18.71 -14.31
C ASN A 84 -4.51 -19.17 -13.05
N SER A 85 -3.99 -18.25 -12.25
CA SER A 85 -3.25 -18.56 -11.03
C SER A 85 -4.13 -18.99 -9.84
N GLY A 86 -5.43 -18.74 -9.90
CA GLY A 86 -6.35 -18.94 -8.77
C GLY A 86 -6.39 -17.78 -7.77
N TYR A 87 -5.53 -16.78 -7.95
CA TYR A 87 -5.46 -15.58 -7.11
C TYR A 87 -6.01 -14.35 -7.82
N ASP A 88 -6.58 -13.44 -7.05
CA ASP A 88 -6.95 -12.10 -7.50
C ASP A 88 -5.71 -11.20 -7.57
N ARG A 89 -5.77 -10.19 -8.44
CA ARG A 89 -4.83 -9.07 -8.47
C ARG A 89 -5.23 -8.10 -7.38
N GLY A 90 -4.80 -8.39 -6.15
CA GLY A 90 -5.16 -7.61 -4.97
C GLY A 90 -4.33 -6.33 -4.87
N HIS A 91 -4.99 -5.21 -4.68
CA HIS A 91 -4.31 -3.93 -4.48
C HIS A 91 -3.77 -3.80 -3.06
N LEU A 92 -2.58 -3.24 -2.91
CA LEU A 92 -2.05 -2.80 -1.61
C LEU A 92 -2.60 -1.41 -1.28
N VAL A 93 -2.37 -0.39 -2.12
CA VAL A 93 -3.14 0.86 -2.08
C VAL A 93 -4.43 0.67 -2.86
N PRO A 94 -5.59 0.71 -2.20
CA PRO A 94 -6.87 0.48 -2.88
C PRO A 94 -7.14 1.54 -3.94
N ALA A 95 -7.55 1.12 -5.12
CA ALA A 95 -7.97 2.04 -6.16
C ALA A 95 -9.18 2.92 -5.75
N ALA A 96 -9.89 2.53 -4.69
CA ALA A 96 -10.97 3.32 -4.12
C ALA A 96 -10.46 4.52 -3.30
N ASP A 97 -9.20 4.48 -2.86
CA ASP A 97 -8.51 5.54 -2.13
C ASP A 97 -7.82 6.54 -3.07
N MET A 98 -7.56 6.13 -4.32
CA MET A 98 -6.85 6.90 -5.34
C MET A 98 -7.82 7.49 -6.37
N LYS A 99 -8.47 8.60 -6.00
CA LYS A 99 -9.51 9.25 -6.83
C LYS A 99 -9.25 10.73 -7.09
N MET A 100 -8.08 11.24 -6.69
CA MET A 100 -7.78 12.67 -6.75
C MET A 100 -7.79 13.18 -8.20
N ASP A 101 -7.15 12.43 -9.08
CA ASP A 101 -7.01 12.75 -10.50
C ASP A 101 -6.75 11.49 -11.35
N SER A 102 -6.47 11.67 -12.63
CA SER A 102 -6.13 10.56 -13.53
C SER A 102 -4.80 9.89 -13.19
N ILE A 103 -3.84 10.62 -12.63
CA ILE A 103 -2.52 10.09 -12.25
C ILE A 103 -2.69 9.10 -11.11
N SER A 104 -3.40 9.48 -10.04
CA SER A 104 -3.65 8.62 -8.88
C SER A 104 -4.31 7.29 -9.27
N VAL A 105 -5.26 7.34 -10.22
CA VAL A 105 -5.96 6.14 -10.72
C VAL A 105 -5.04 5.25 -11.56
N ILE A 106 -4.18 5.84 -12.38
CA ILE A 106 -3.19 5.10 -13.19
C ILE A 106 -2.17 4.45 -12.26
N GLU A 107 -1.58 5.21 -11.36
CA GLU A 107 -0.56 4.73 -10.44
C GLU A 107 -1.08 3.61 -9.53
N ALA A 108 -2.32 3.71 -9.03
CA ALA A 108 -2.94 2.61 -8.28
C ALA A 108 -3.04 1.30 -9.08
N SER A 109 -3.00 1.37 -10.41
CA SER A 109 -3.10 0.21 -11.31
C SER A 109 -1.74 -0.38 -11.72
N TYR A 110 -0.63 0.16 -11.21
CA TYR A 110 0.68 -0.43 -11.44
C TYR A 110 0.82 -1.79 -10.76
N MET A 111 1.47 -2.72 -11.47
CA MET A 111 1.64 -4.08 -10.98
C MET A 111 2.55 -4.15 -9.75
N SER A 112 3.39 -3.16 -9.50
CA SER A 112 4.16 -3.00 -8.25
C SER A 112 3.27 -2.78 -7.01
N ASN A 113 2.04 -2.30 -7.20
CA ASN A 113 1.01 -2.13 -6.15
C ASN A 113 0.10 -3.37 -6.01
N ILE A 114 0.39 -4.47 -6.70
CA ILE A 114 -0.48 -5.64 -6.78
C ILE A 114 0.20 -6.85 -6.16
N SER A 115 -0.55 -7.61 -5.36
CA SER A 115 -0.10 -8.85 -4.74
C SER A 115 -1.13 -9.97 -4.93
N PRO A 116 -0.70 -11.26 -4.98
CA PRO A 116 -1.62 -12.39 -5.13
C PRO A 116 -2.48 -12.56 -3.87
N GLN A 117 -3.75 -12.26 -3.98
CA GLN A 117 -4.72 -12.37 -2.87
C GLN A 117 -5.77 -13.45 -3.15
N ASN A 118 -6.08 -14.24 -2.12
CA ASN A 118 -7.22 -15.16 -2.18
C ASN A 118 -8.50 -14.37 -2.46
N ARG A 119 -9.35 -14.86 -3.39
CA ARG A 119 -10.58 -14.17 -3.82
C ARG A 119 -11.53 -13.82 -2.68
N ASN A 120 -11.72 -14.74 -1.72
CA ASN A 120 -12.61 -14.49 -0.59
C ASN A 120 -11.97 -13.48 0.40
N PHE A 121 -10.68 -13.55 0.61
CA PHE A 121 -9.95 -12.57 1.41
C PHE A 121 -10.08 -11.18 0.80
N ASN A 122 -9.67 -11.01 -0.45
CA ASN A 122 -9.67 -9.74 -1.18
C ASN A 122 -11.09 -9.13 -1.27
N GLY A 123 -12.07 -9.93 -1.70
CA GLY A 123 -13.44 -9.45 -1.96
C GLY A 123 -14.29 -9.26 -0.71
N GLN A 124 -13.90 -9.76 0.45
CA GLN A 124 -14.68 -9.72 1.68
C GLN A 124 -13.98 -8.94 2.79
N GLU A 125 -13.23 -9.60 3.66
CA GLU A 125 -12.75 -8.98 4.91
C GLU A 125 -11.62 -7.95 4.67
N TRP A 126 -10.75 -8.15 3.67
CA TRP A 126 -9.76 -7.14 3.30
C TRP A 126 -10.44 -5.88 2.77
N ARG A 127 -11.44 -6.02 1.89
CA ARG A 127 -12.26 -4.89 1.41
C ARG A 127 -12.99 -4.17 2.54
N LYS A 128 -13.53 -4.90 3.55
CA LYS A 128 -14.17 -4.28 4.71
C LYS A 128 -13.16 -3.50 5.57
N LEU A 129 -11.93 -4.02 5.73
CA LEU A 129 -10.86 -3.27 6.40
C LEU A 129 -10.52 -1.99 5.64
N GLU A 130 -10.43 -2.03 4.31
CA GLU A 130 -10.23 -0.83 3.49
C GLU A 130 -11.38 0.17 3.62
N GLU A 131 -12.62 -0.29 3.69
CA GLU A 131 -13.80 0.55 3.96
C GLU A 131 -13.71 1.21 5.35
N HIS A 132 -13.22 0.47 6.35
CA HIS A 132 -12.96 1.01 7.68
C HIS A 132 -11.86 2.07 7.68
N VAL A 133 -10.76 1.85 6.95
CA VAL A 133 -9.69 2.85 6.74
C VAL A 133 -10.25 4.14 6.16
N ARG A 134 -11.05 4.05 5.09
CA ARG A 134 -11.73 5.22 4.50
C ARG A 134 -12.68 5.93 5.46
N PHE A 135 -13.37 5.20 6.32
CA PHE A 135 -14.21 5.80 7.37
C PHE A 135 -13.39 6.62 8.36
N LEU A 136 -12.20 6.14 8.76
CA LEU A 136 -11.28 6.88 9.62
C LEU A 136 -10.72 8.12 8.91
N ALA A 137 -10.32 7.99 7.65
CA ALA A 137 -9.77 9.06 6.83
C ALA A 137 -10.75 10.22 6.58
N LYS A 138 -12.06 9.96 6.59
CA LYS A 138 -13.08 11.02 6.51
C LYS A 138 -13.08 11.96 7.72
N LYS A 139 -12.57 11.51 8.85
CA LYS A 139 -12.56 12.26 10.11
C LYS A 139 -11.21 12.90 10.41
N ASN A 140 -10.13 12.26 9.98
CA ASN A 140 -8.76 12.67 10.26
C ASN A 140 -7.85 12.35 9.08
N GLU A 141 -6.76 13.09 8.93
CA GLU A 141 -5.65 12.66 8.08
C GLU A 141 -4.96 11.46 8.74
N ILE A 142 -4.73 10.42 7.98
CA ILE A 142 -4.08 9.19 8.43
C ILE A 142 -2.98 8.79 7.45
N TYR A 143 -1.98 8.08 7.96
CA TYR A 143 -0.99 7.38 7.17
C TYR A 143 -1.28 5.88 7.21
N VAL A 144 -1.12 5.23 6.08
CA VAL A 144 -1.39 3.80 5.94
C VAL A 144 -0.18 3.11 5.35
N THR A 145 0.31 2.07 6.03
CA THR A 145 1.35 1.19 5.52
C THR A 145 0.77 -0.21 5.37
N THR A 146 0.98 -0.86 4.23
CA THR A 146 0.36 -2.15 3.93
C THR A 146 1.25 -2.99 3.03
N GLY A 147 1.25 -4.30 3.22
CA GLY A 147 2.05 -5.24 2.41
C GLY A 147 1.71 -6.68 2.71
N GLY A 148 2.33 -7.57 1.96
CA GLY A 148 2.42 -8.98 2.29
C GLY A 148 3.64 -9.26 3.19
N VAL A 149 3.56 -10.25 4.08
CA VAL A 149 4.73 -10.74 4.79
C VAL A 149 5.53 -11.60 3.82
N LEU A 150 6.63 -11.05 3.30
CA LEU A 150 7.51 -11.70 2.33
C LEU A 150 8.60 -12.47 3.08
N SER A 151 8.59 -13.79 2.95
CA SER A 151 9.53 -14.69 3.59
C SER A 151 10.07 -15.71 2.59
N TYR A 152 11.22 -16.30 2.90
CA TYR A 152 11.76 -17.37 2.09
C TYR A 152 10.80 -18.58 2.02
N GLY A 153 10.72 -19.23 0.86
CA GLY A 153 9.94 -20.46 0.67
C GLY A 153 8.45 -20.26 0.44
N LEU A 154 7.99 -19.04 0.14
CA LEU A 154 6.62 -18.81 -0.30
C LEU A 154 6.35 -19.49 -1.64
N ASP A 155 5.13 -20.00 -1.82
CA ASP A 155 4.62 -20.38 -3.15
C ASP A 155 4.68 -19.18 -4.10
N SER A 156 4.72 -19.44 -5.40
CA SER A 156 4.72 -18.39 -6.42
C SER A 156 3.77 -18.68 -7.57
N ILE A 157 3.31 -17.62 -8.21
CA ILE A 157 2.52 -17.65 -9.45
C ILE A 157 3.32 -17.04 -10.60
N GLY A 158 2.84 -17.23 -11.81
CA GLY A 158 3.49 -16.73 -13.02
C GLY A 158 4.55 -17.67 -13.57
N THR A 159 4.74 -17.62 -14.88
CA THR A 159 5.73 -18.43 -15.58
C THR A 159 7.02 -17.69 -15.81
N LYS A 160 6.92 -16.40 -16.13
CA LYS A 160 8.05 -15.52 -16.39
C LYS A 160 8.56 -14.90 -15.09
N ASN A 161 7.71 -14.15 -14.42
CA ASN A 161 8.00 -13.55 -13.13
C ASN A 161 7.44 -14.48 -12.04
N LYS A 162 8.23 -14.81 -11.06
CA LYS A 162 7.86 -15.70 -9.96
C LYS A 162 7.29 -14.89 -8.80
N VAL A 163 6.06 -14.38 -8.99
CA VAL A 163 5.41 -13.54 -7.98
C VAL A 163 5.06 -14.37 -6.77
N SER A 164 5.68 -14.09 -5.63
CA SER A 164 5.43 -14.82 -4.39
C SER A 164 4.00 -14.63 -3.89
N VAL A 165 3.44 -15.67 -3.27
CA VAL A 165 2.09 -15.65 -2.67
C VAL A 165 2.22 -15.48 -1.16
N PRO A 166 2.00 -14.28 -0.59
CA PRO A 166 2.08 -14.08 0.84
C PRO A 166 1.02 -14.87 1.60
N ASN A 167 1.42 -15.55 2.67
CA ASN A 167 0.49 -16.23 3.57
C ASN A 167 -0.26 -15.27 4.48
N LEU A 168 0.32 -14.11 4.76
CA LEU A 168 -0.21 -13.06 5.63
C LEU A 168 -0.10 -11.71 4.94
N PHE A 169 -1.12 -10.87 5.16
CA PHE A 169 -1.11 -9.46 4.78
C PHE A 169 -1.25 -8.59 6.02
N TYR A 170 -0.56 -7.48 6.05
CA TYR A 170 -0.67 -6.51 7.12
C TYR A 170 -1.16 -5.15 6.63
N LYS A 171 -1.75 -4.40 7.55
CA LYS A 171 -2.14 -3.00 7.35
C LYS A 171 -2.01 -2.25 8.67
N ILE A 172 -1.15 -1.22 8.67
CA ILE A 172 -0.91 -0.32 9.79
C ILE A 172 -1.54 1.02 9.45
N ILE A 173 -2.27 1.60 10.40
CA ILE A 173 -2.99 2.87 10.26
C ILE A 173 -2.49 3.79 11.37
N TYR A 174 -1.83 4.89 11.01
CA TYR A 174 -1.39 5.89 11.96
C TYR A 174 -2.23 7.15 11.85
N ASN A 175 -2.92 7.50 12.92
CA ASN A 175 -3.65 8.75 13.09
C ASN A 175 -2.82 9.71 13.91
N VAL A 176 -2.13 10.64 13.26
CA VAL A 176 -1.20 11.58 13.89
C VAL A 176 -1.92 12.45 14.92
N LYS A 177 -3.11 12.99 14.57
CA LYS A 177 -3.87 13.88 15.46
C LYS A 177 -4.31 13.21 16.75
N MET A 178 -4.59 11.90 16.69
CA MET A 178 -5.03 11.13 17.85
C MET A 178 -3.88 10.41 18.55
N GLU A 179 -2.66 10.54 18.02
CA GLU A 179 -1.49 9.76 18.47
C GLU A 179 -1.84 8.28 18.65
N LYS A 180 -2.40 7.68 17.61
CA LYS A 180 -2.88 6.29 17.69
C LYS A 180 -2.49 5.49 16.46
N MET A 181 -1.85 4.37 16.70
CA MET A 181 -1.64 3.32 15.70
C MET A 181 -2.68 2.20 15.87
N THR A 182 -3.04 1.59 14.77
CA THR A 182 -3.88 0.39 14.75
C THR A 182 -3.37 -0.49 13.62
N ALA A 183 -3.01 -1.73 13.96
CA ALA A 183 -2.46 -2.66 13.01
C ALA A 183 -3.29 -3.94 12.90
N TYR A 184 -3.29 -4.54 11.72
CA TYR A 184 -3.97 -5.78 11.40
C TYR A 184 -3.00 -6.71 10.69
N LEU A 185 -3.04 -8.00 11.05
CA LEU A 185 -2.28 -9.06 10.40
C LEU A 185 -3.23 -10.21 10.05
N MET A 186 -3.51 -10.40 8.78
CA MET A 186 -4.61 -11.22 8.29
C MET A 186 -4.11 -12.34 7.39
N PRO A 187 -4.51 -13.61 7.64
CA PRO A 187 -4.23 -14.71 6.71
C PRO A 187 -4.85 -14.53 5.33
N ASN A 188 -4.09 -14.88 4.29
CA ASN A 188 -4.53 -14.82 2.88
C ASN A 188 -5.52 -15.92 2.54
N LYS A 189 -6.64 -15.99 3.24
CA LYS A 189 -7.72 -16.97 3.06
C LYS A 189 -9.07 -16.39 3.48
N LYS A 190 -10.16 -17.12 3.28
CA LYS A 190 -11.49 -16.73 3.78
C LYS A 190 -11.45 -16.53 5.28
N LEU A 191 -11.99 -15.41 5.76
CA LEU A 191 -12.05 -15.02 7.16
C LEU A 191 -13.49 -14.69 7.57
N GLU A 192 -13.79 -14.73 8.87
CA GLU A 192 -15.09 -14.35 9.41
C GLU A 192 -15.20 -12.84 9.62
N SER A 193 -14.20 -12.22 10.25
CA SER A 193 -14.15 -10.79 10.51
C SER A 193 -12.71 -10.29 10.63
N PHE A 194 -12.39 -9.19 9.94
CA PHE A 194 -11.07 -8.54 10.06
C PHE A 194 -10.78 -8.05 11.48
N LYS A 195 -11.82 -7.76 12.28
CA LYS A 195 -11.68 -7.23 13.64
C LYS A 195 -10.95 -8.19 14.60
N ASN A 196 -10.98 -9.49 14.29
CA ASN A 196 -10.33 -10.53 15.09
C ASN A 196 -8.80 -10.61 14.84
N TYR A 197 -8.27 -9.82 13.90
CA TYR A 197 -6.87 -9.87 13.45
C TYR A 197 -6.10 -8.60 13.80
N LYS A 198 -6.56 -7.86 14.80
CA LYS A 198 -5.83 -6.72 15.32
C LYS A 198 -4.60 -7.19 16.08
N VAL A 199 -3.46 -6.56 15.83
CA VAL A 199 -2.15 -6.87 16.42
C VAL A 199 -1.39 -5.58 16.74
N THR A 200 -0.26 -5.71 17.42
CA THR A 200 0.70 -4.61 17.61
C THR A 200 1.55 -4.41 16.35
N VAL A 201 2.12 -3.21 16.16
CA VAL A 201 3.09 -2.95 15.09
C VAL A 201 4.35 -3.77 15.31
N ASP A 202 4.83 -3.89 16.57
CA ASP A 202 5.98 -4.73 16.96
C ASP A 202 5.89 -6.16 16.43
N LEU A 203 4.68 -6.76 16.45
CA LEU A 203 4.51 -8.10 15.90
C LEU A 203 4.73 -8.14 14.39
N ILE A 204 4.27 -7.11 13.68
CA ILE A 204 4.48 -7.01 12.23
C ILE A 204 5.96 -6.79 11.93
N GLU A 205 6.66 -5.94 12.67
CA GLU A 205 8.09 -5.73 12.57
C GLU A 205 8.90 -7.00 12.77
N LYS A 206 8.56 -7.74 13.83
CA LYS A 206 9.19 -9.04 14.12
C LYS A 206 9.04 -10.03 12.97
N LEU A 207 7.92 -10.02 12.27
CA LEU A 207 7.64 -10.95 11.16
C LEU A 207 8.22 -10.48 9.83
N THR A 208 8.26 -9.18 9.59
CA THR A 208 8.76 -8.59 8.34
C THR A 208 10.22 -8.21 8.43
N GLY A 209 10.72 -7.88 9.63
CA GLY A 209 12.02 -7.27 9.87
C GLY A 209 12.13 -5.87 9.25
N ILE A 210 11.00 -5.19 9.03
CA ILE A 210 10.91 -3.80 8.60
C ILE A 210 10.71 -2.96 9.85
N ASP A 211 11.41 -1.84 9.94
CA ASP A 211 11.29 -0.85 10.99
C ASP A 211 10.32 0.23 10.47
N PHE A 212 9.12 0.26 11.08
CA PHE A 212 8.08 1.22 10.72
C PHE A 212 8.17 2.45 11.62
N TYR A 213 7.79 3.60 11.12
CA TYR A 213 7.67 4.86 11.88
C TYR A 213 8.93 5.32 12.63
N HIS A 214 10.11 4.81 12.30
CA HIS A 214 11.43 5.10 12.90
C HIS A 214 11.81 6.60 12.94
N GLN A 215 10.99 7.46 12.36
CA GLN A 215 11.17 8.93 12.44
C GLN A 215 10.45 9.55 13.66
N LEU A 216 9.69 8.76 14.41
CA LEU A 216 9.10 9.20 15.66
C LEU A 216 10.19 9.25 16.76
N GLU A 217 9.93 10.01 17.82
CA GLU A 217 10.76 9.96 19.02
C GLU A 217 10.62 8.57 19.67
N ASP A 218 11.72 7.98 20.13
CA ASP A 218 11.79 6.58 20.60
C ASP A 218 10.68 6.21 21.60
N GLU A 219 10.41 7.08 22.61
CA GLU A 219 9.34 6.84 23.60
C GLU A 219 7.95 6.85 22.97
N MET A 220 7.72 7.68 21.95
CA MET A 220 6.44 7.75 21.24
C MET A 220 6.28 6.55 20.33
N GLU A 221 7.31 6.16 19.62
CA GLU A 221 7.36 5.00 18.74
C GLU A 221 7.02 3.74 19.53
N GLU A 222 7.80 3.41 20.56
CA GLU A 222 7.60 2.22 21.42
C GLU A 222 6.18 2.16 22.02
N ARG A 223 5.70 3.31 22.52
CA ARG A 223 4.34 3.41 23.07
C ARG A 223 3.26 3.12 22.02
N LEU A 224 3.41 3.66 20.80
CA LEU A 224 2.39 3.55 19.76
C LEU A 224 2.39 2.17 19.08
N GLU A 225 3.55 1.56 18.93
CA GLU A 225 3.73 0.28 18.26
C GLU A 225 3.33 -0.92 19.12
N SER A 226 3.48 -0.79 20.45
CA SER A 226 3.02 -1.80 21.41
C SER A 226 1.50 -1.78 21.66
N MET A 227 0.75 -0.80 21.14
CA MET A 227 -0.70 -0.67 21.37
C MET A 227 -1.52 -1.72 20.57
N LEU A 228 -2.53 -2.28 21.25
CA LEU A 228 -3.59 -3.12 20.65
C LEU A 228 -4.86 -2.32 20.39
#